data_f7e58d3d403e1686e079682a6b97fde3
#
_entry.id   f7e58d3d403e1686e079682a6b97fde3
#
_cell.length_a   1.000
_cell.length_b   1.000
_cell.length_c   1.000
_cell.angle_alpha   90.00
_cell.angle_beta   90.00
_cell.angle_gamma   90.00
#
_symmetry.space_group_name_H-M   'P 1'
#
loop_
_entity.id
_entity.type
_entity.pdbx_description
1 polymer ?
#
loop_
_entity_poly.entity_id
_entity_poly.type
_entity_poly.pdbx_seq_one_letter_code
_entity_poly.pdbx_strand_id
1 'polypeptide(L)'
;STLLASSAASDVYKRQYFKFLVEELESGQFGRKAKAAIQLFSSYEKKYIVLALMDVISSRNYREIFKWLFQEIYQDSIIYKSMDCANELYIYVGSAETQEERKRVQFLLDTFLPIGVRTEVFYQEHFGILEVEETMILDKVLLI
;
A
#
# COMPACT_ATOMS: atom_id res chain seq x y z
N SER A 1 -20.61 -17.98 -23.67
CA SER A 1 -19.63 -17.27 -24.42
C SER A 1 -18.26 -17.28 -23.75
N THR A 2 -17.31 -16.79 -24.47
CA THR A 2 -15.94 -16.63 -24.04
C THR A 2 -15.80 -15.83 -22.73
N LEU A 3 -16.67 -14.87 -22.49
CA LEU A 3 -16.63 -14.07 -21.27
C LEU A 3 -16.99 -14.87 -20.01
N LEU A 4 -18.01 -15.72 -20.09
CA LEU A 4 -18.41 -16.56 -18.97
C LEU A 4 -17.40 -17.69 -18.73
N ALA A 5 -16.93 -18.31 -19.78
CA ALA A 5 -15.88 -19.33 -19.68
C ALA A 5 -14.59 -18.73 -19.15
N SER A 6 -14.25 -17.51 -19.59
CA SER A 6 -13.08 -16.76 -19.10
C SER A 6 -13.22 -16.41 -17.63
N SER A 7 -14.42 -16.09 -17.15
CA SER A 7 -14.65 -15.73 -15.75
C SER A 7 -14.38 -16.92 -14.83
N ALA A 8 -14.92 -18.11 -15.15
CA ALA A 8 -14.70 -19.31 -14.35
C ALA A 8 -13.24 -19.73 -14.39
N ALA A 9 -12.62 -19.76 -15.56
CA ALA A 9 -11.20 -20.07 -15.72
C ALA A 9 -10.32 -19.03 -15.01
N SER A 10 -10.70 -17.74 -15.12
CA SER A 10 -10.01 -16.65 -14.47
C SER A 10 -10.01 -16.79 -12.95
N ASP A 11 -11.12 -17.23 -12.35
CA ASP A 11 -11.22 -17.43 -10.90
C ASP A 11 -10.28 -18.55 -10.42
N VAL A 12 -10.20 -19.65 -11.19
CA VAL A 12 -9.27 -20.73 -10.87
C VAL A 12 -7.82 -20.25 -10.98
N TYR A 13 -7.48 -19.57 -12.07
CA TYR A 13 -6.14 -19.02 -12.26
C TYR A 13 -5.79 -17.97 -11.21
N LYS A 14 -6.74 -17.13 -10.81
CA LYS A 14 -6.53 -16.15 -9.76
C LYS A 14 -6.18 -16.81 -8.44
N ARG A 15 -6.88 -17.89 -8.07
CA ARG A 15 -6.59 -18.63 -6.85
C ARG A 15 -5.20 -19.25 -6.86
N GLN A 16 -4.81 -19.85 -7.99
CA GLN A 16 -3.49 -20.48 -8.14
C GLN A 16 -2.40 -19.42 -8.11
N TYR A 17 -2.62 -18.30 -8.80
CA TYR A 17 -1.69 -17.19 -8.84
C TYR A 17 -1.55 -16.54 -7.45
N PHE A 18 -2.65 -16.41 -6.74
CA PHE A 18 -2.67 -15.92 -5.35
C PHE A 18 -1.76 -16.77 -4.47
N LYS A 19 -1.93 -18.09 -4.51
CA LYS A 19 -1.09 -19.01 -3.74
C LYS A 19 0.38 -18.88 -4.13
N PHE A 20 0.65 -18.80 -5.42
CA PHE A 20 2.00 -18.63 -5.93
C PHE A 20 2.63 -17.34 -5.38
N LEU A 21 1.93 -16.22 -5.42
CA LEU A 21 2.45 -14.96 -4.92
C LEU A 21 2.70 -14.99 -3.41
N VAL A 22 1.81 -15.62 -2.64
CA VAL A 22 2.01 -15.79 -1.20
C VAL A 22 3.28 -16.59 -0.94
N GLU A 23 3.46 -17.70 -1.62
CA GLU A 23 4.64 -18.55 -1.47
C GLU A 23 5.92 -17.81 -1.87
N GLU A 24 5.88 -17.06 -2.97
CA GLU A 24 7.03 -16.29 -3.45
C GLU A 24 7.43 -15.20 -2.46
N LEU A 25 6.46 -14.49 -1.89
CA LEU A 25 6.73 -13.47 -0.87
C LEU A 25 7.33 -14.10 0.39
N GLU A 26 6.78 -15.20 0.83
CA GLU A 26 7.24 -15.86 2.06
C GLU A 26 8.58 -16.57 1.88
N SER A 27 8.90 -17.02 0.67
CA SER A 27 10.17 -17.70 0.37
C SER A 27 11.34 -16.74 0.21
N GLY A 28 11.08 -15.44 0.04
CA GLY A 28 12.13 -14.42 -0.13
C GLY A 28 12.54 -14.19 -1.57
N GLN A 29 11.77 -14.66 -2.55
CA GLN A 29 12.06 -14.43 -3.97
C GLN A 29 11.99 -12.95 -4.34
N PHE A 30 11.17 -12.17 -3.62
CA PHE A 30 11.10 -10.71 -3.80
C PHE A 30 12.14 -9.96 -2.96
N GLY A 31 13.09 -10.67 -2.38
CA GLY A 31 14.16 -10.11 -1.59
C GLY A 31 13.98 -10.30 -0.08
N ARG A 32 15.09 -10.15 0.65
CA ARG A 32 15.09 -10.34 2.10
C ARG A 32 14.24 -9.32 2.83
N LYS A 33 14.25 -8.07 2.36
CA LYS A 33 13.46 -7.00 2.99
C LYS A 33 11.97 -7.27 2.82
N ALA A 34 11.55 -7.72 1.64
CA ALA A 34 10.17 -8.08 1.38
C ALA A 34 9.73 -9.26 2.24
N LYS A 35 10.55 -10.30 2.34
CA LYS A 35 10.27 -11.45 3.20
C LYS A 35 10.12 -11.05 4.65
N ALA A 36 11.06 -10.25 5.16
CA ALA A 36 11.02 -9.80 6.55
C ALA A 36 9.80 -8.92 6.82
N ALA A 37 9.49 -8.03 5.88
CA ALA A 37 8.36 -7.12 6.02
C ALA A 37 7.01 -7.83 5.98
N ILE A 38 6.85 -8.81 5.08
CA ILE A 38 5.58 -9.53 4.96
C ILE A 38 5.23 -10.30 6.23
N GLN A 39 6.22 -10.71 7.01
CA GLN A 39 5.99 -11.37 8.29
C GLN A 39 5.36 -10.44 9.34
N LEU A 40 5.47 -9.14 9.15
CA LEU A 40 4.89 -8.15 10.05
C LEU A 40 3.39 -7.93 9.83
N PHE A 41 2.84 -8.51 8.78
CA PHE A 41 1.41 -8.37 8.45
C PHE A 41 0.64 -9.61 8.91
N SER A 42 -0.61 -9.39 9.31
CA SER A 42 -1.51 -10.49 9.66
C SER A 42 -1.90 -11.28 8.41
N SER A 43 -2.48 -12.47 8.60
CA SER A 43 -2.97 -13.26 7.48
C SER A 43 -4.00 -12.51 6.65
N TYR A 44 -4.84 -11.75 7.31
CA TYR A 44 -5.87 -10.92 6.68
C TYR A 44 -5.24 -9.81 5.82
N GLU A 45 -4.25 -9.12 6.38
CA GLU A 45 -3.53 -8.07 5.67
C GLU A 45 -2.72 -8.61 4.49
N LYS A 46 -2.09 -9.77 4.66
CA LYS A 46 -1.37 -10.44 3.57
C LYS A 46 -2.28 -10.72 2.39
N LYS A 47 -3.51 -11.15 2.67
CA LYS A 47 -4.50 -11.39 1.64
C LYS A 47 -4.77 -10.14 0.81
N TYR A 48 -4.97 -9.00 1.45
CA TYR A 48 -5.19 -7.74 0.74
C TYR A 48 -3.97 -7.30 -0.05
N ILE A 49 -2.78 -7.49 0.49
CA ILE A 49 -1.53 -7.17 -0.22
C ILE A 49 -1.43 -7.98 -1.52
N VAL A 50 -1.70 -9.27 -1.45
CA VAL A 50 -1.62 -10.13 -2.63
C VAL A 50 -2.70 -9.79 -3.65
N LEU A 51 -3.93 -9.51 -3.21
CA LEU A 51 -4.99 -9.06 -4.10
C LEU A 51 -4.61 -7.75 -4.82
N ALA A 52 -4.04 -6.81 -4.07
CA ALA A 52 -3.58 -5.55 -4.65
C ALA A 52 -2.46 -5.76 -5.67
N LEU A 53 -1.51 -6.66 -5.40
CA LEU A 53 -0.46 -7.00 -6.35
C LEU A 53 -1.04 -7.55 -7.66
N MET A 54 -2.02 -8.43 -7.57
CA MET A 54 -2.69 -8.97 -8.74
C MET A 54 -3.36 -7.88 -9.56
N ASP A 55 -4.01 -6.95 -8.89
CA ASP A 55 -4.69 -5.83 -9.55
C ASP A 55 -3.71 -4.87 -10.22
N VAL A 56 -2.59 -4.57 -9.57
CA VAL A 56 -1.54 -3.71 -10.16
C VAL A 56 -0.96 -4.35 -11.41
N ILE A 57 -0.71 -5.64 -11.36
CA ILE A 57 -0.15 -6.36 -12.51
C ILE A 57 -1.12 -6.33 -13.70
N SER A 58 -2.43 -6.46 -13.43
CA SER A 58 -3.42 -6.51 -14.50
C SER A 58 -3.88 -5.15 -15.01
N SER A 59 -4.10 -4.17 -14.14
CA SER A 59 -4.68 -2.88 -14.52
C SER A 59 -3.68 -1.72 -14.55
N ARG A 60 -2.57 -1.83 -13.86
CA ARG A 60 -1.55 -0.79 -13.71
C ARG A 60 -2.06 0.51 -13.07
N ASN A 61 -3.23 0.49 -12.47
CA ASN A 61 -3.78 1.65 -11.77
C ASN A 61 -3.25 1.72 -10.34
N TYR A 62 -1.95 1.92 -10.22
CA TYR A 62 -1.25 1.79 -8.94
C TYR A 62 -1.72 2.78 -7.87
N ARG A 63 -2.09 4.01 -8.24
CA ARG A 63 -2.51 5.02 -7.26
C ARG A 63 -3.78 4.63 -6.54
N GLU A 64 -4.79 4.22 -7.29
CA GLU A 64 -6.08 3.82 -6.73
C GLU A 64 -5.95 2.54 -5.92
N ILE A 65 -5.15 1.60 -6.41
CA ILE A 65 -4.92 0.32 -5.74
C ILE A 65 -4.13 0.55 -4.45
N PHE A 66 -3.08 1.36 -4.49
CA PHE A 66 -2.31 1.72 -3.30
C PHE A 66 -3.19 2.39 -2.24
N LYS A 67 -3.99 3.36 -2.66
CA LYS A 67 -4.90 4.07 -1.76
C LYS A 67 -5.87 3.11 -1.09
N TRP A 68 -6.50 2.24 -1.88
CA TRP A 68 -7.41 1.23 -1.37
C TRP A 68 -6.73 0.32 -0.36
N LEU A 69 -5.58 -0.25 -0.72
CA LEU A 69 -4.85 -1.17 0.13
C LEU A 69 -4.40 -0.51 1.42
N PHE A 70 -3.83 0.68 1.31
CA PHE A 70 -3.31 1.39 2.47
C PHE A 70 -4.43 1.71 3.46
N GLN A 71 -5.59 2.12 2.97
CA GLN A 71 -6.75 2.41 3.81
C GLN A 71 -7.38 1.15 4.40
N GLU A 72 -7.27 0.01 3.74
CA GLU A 72 -7.72 -1.26 4.31
C GLU A 72 -6.84 -1.71 5.48
N ILE A 73 -5.53 -1.49 5.38
CA ILE A 73 -4.59 -1.87 6.43
C ILE A 73 -4.56 -0.82 7.54
N TYR A 74 -4.56 0.45 7.16
CA TYR A 74 -4.55 1.59 8.08
C TYR A 74 -5.84 2.38 7.92
N GLN A 75 -6.86 2.00 8.67
CA GLN A 75 -8.21 2.52 8.48
C GLN A 75 -8.34 4.01 8.78
N ASP A 76 -7.49 4.52 9.64
CA ASP A 76 -7.48 5.95 9.99
C ASP A 76 -6.51 6.76 9.15
N SER A 77 -5.95 6.16 8.11
CA SER A 77 -4.99 6.84 7.25
C SER A 77 -5.65 7.78 6.26
N ILE A 78 -4.90 8.79 5.86
CA ILE A 78 -5.32 9.75 4.84
C ILE A 78 -4.16 9.95 3.87
N ILE A 79 -4.45 9.92 2.58
CA ILE A 79 -3.47 10.11 1.54
C ILE A 79 -3.79 11.39 0.79
N TYR A 80 -2.81 12.29 0.72
CA TYR A 80 -2.95 13.57 0.06
C TYR A 80 -2.02 13.66 -1.14
N LYS A 81 -2.48 14.33 -2.17
CA LYS A 81 -1.66 14.66 -3.34
C LYS A 81 -1.11 16.07 -3.17
N SER A 82 0.17 16.27 -3.46
CA SER A 82 0.78 17.60 -3.42
C SER A 82 0.16 18.52 -4.46
N MET A 83 -0.09 19.76 -4.08
CA MET A 83 -0.54 20.81 -5.02
C MET A 83 0.59 21.27 -5.94
N ASP A 84 1.82 21.19 -5.47
CA ASP A 84 2.97 21.71 -6.18
C ASP A 84 3.63 20.71 -7.11
N CYS A 85 3.48 19.42 -6.82
CA CYS A 85 4.15 18.35 -7.55
C CYS A 85 3.21 17.15 -7.73
N ALA A 86 2.95 16.80 -8.99
CA ALA A 86 2.03 15.70 -9.31
C ALA A 86 2.54 14.33 -8.83
N ASN A 87 3.86 14.19 -8.64
CA ASN A 87 4.47 12.93 -8.25
C ASN A 87 4.88 12.90 -6.77
N GLU A 88 4.21 13.70 -5.96
CA GLU A 88 4.48 13.76 -4.53
C GLU A 88 3.20 13.48 -3.74
N LEU A 89 3.28 12.53 -2.82
CA LEU A 89 2.18 12.13 -1.94
C LEU A 89 2.54 12.37 -0.49
N TYR A 90 1.57 12.83 0.28
CA TYR A 90 1.66 12.94 1.72
C TYR A 90 0.74 11.92 2.35
N ILE A 91 1.29 11.09 3.22
CA ILE A 91 0.57 9.97 3.81
C ILE A 91 0.53 10.13 5.33
N TYR A 92 -0.67 10.29 5.86
CA TYR A 92 -0.89 10.27 7.29
C TYR A 92 -1.36 8.87 7.68
N VAL A 93 -0.55 8.18 8.49
CA VAL A 93 -0.78 6.76 8.78
C VAL A 93 -1.91 6.56 9.79
N GLY A 94 -2.03 7.46 10.75
CA GLY A 94 -3.06 7.37 11.77
C GLY A 94 -2.71 6.43 12.93
N SER A 95 -1.47 5.96 12.97
CA SER A 95 -0.97 5.13 14.06
C SER A 95 0.35 5.69 14.58
N ALA A 96 0.76 5.23 15.76
CA ALA A 96 2.01 5.66 16.36
C ALA A 96 3.20 5.14 15.56
N GLU A 97 4.26 5.93 15.50
CA GLU A 97 5.50 5.54 14.83
C GLU A 97 6.26 4.53 15.68
N THR A 98 6.45 3.33 15.12
CA THR A 98 7.31 2.30 15.68
C THR A 98 8.23 1.79 14.58
N GLN A 99 9.30 1.09 14.95
CA GLN A 99 10.16 0.49 13.93
C GLN A 99 9.41 -0.50 13.06
N GLU A 100 8.52 -1.26 13.67
CA GLU A 100 7.68 -2.22 12.95
C GLU A 100 6.77 -1.51 11.95
N GLU A 101 6.09 -0.46 12.39
CA GLU A 101 5.21 0.32 11.51
C GLU A 101 5.98 0.98 10.36
N ARG A 102 7.16 1.49 10.64
CA ARG A 102 8.00 2.07 9.58
C ARG A 102 8.37 1.04 8.52
N LYS A 103 8.71 -0.18 8.94
CA LYS A 103 9.03 -1.27 8.02
C LYS A 103 7.82 -1.68 7.19
N ARG A 104 6.65 -1.78 7.82
CA ARG A 104 5.39 -2.10 7.14
C ARG A 104 5.05 -1.05 6.09
N VAL A 105 5.05 0.21 6.47
CA VAL A 105 4.74 1.31 5.56
C VAL A 105 5.75 1.36 4.42
N GLN A 106 7.02 1.25 4.72
CA GLN A 106 8.06 1.27 3.69
C GLN A 106 7.90 0.13 2.68
N PHE A 107 7.53 -1.05 3.16
CA PHE A 107 7.24 -2.18 2.27
C PHE A 107 6.11 -1.85 1.30
N LEU A 108 5.03 -1.27 1.79
CA LEU A 108 3.88 -0.91 0.94
C LEU A 108 4.25 0.16 -0.08
N LEU A 109 5.03 1.16 0.33
CA LEU A 109 5.50 2.20 -0.59
C LEU A 109 6.40 1.63 -1.68
N ASP A 110 7.39 0.83 -1.29
CA ASP A 110 8.35 0.27 -2.23
C ASP A 110 7.72 -0.72 -3.20
N THR A 111 6.71 -1.44 -2.74
CA THR A 111 6.05 -2.48 -3.54
C THR A 111 5.06 -1.90 -4.53
N PHE A 112 4.29 -0.88 -4.13
CA PHE A 112 3.14 -0.42 -4.91
C PHE A 112 3.34 0.91 -5.62
N LEU A 113 4.28 1.74 -5.18
CA LEU A 113 4.52 3.03 -5.81
C LEU A 113 5.75 2.98 -6.70
N PRO A 114 5.69 3.60 -7.89
CA PRO A 114 6.85 3.70 -8.77
C PRO A 114 7.97 4.55 -8.14
N ILE A 115 9.20 4.33 -8.61
CA ILE A 115 10.39 5.03 -8.12
C ILE A 115 10.27 6.55 -8.24
N GLY A 116 9.57 7.03 -9.27
CA GLY A 116 9.42 8.46 -9.52
C GLY A 116 8.48 9.18 -8.56
N VAL A 117 7.75 8.45 -7.72
CA VAL A 117 6.82 9.04 -6.77
C VAL A 117 7.54 9.31 -5.45
N ARG A 118 7.53 10.58 -5.03
CA ARG A 118 8.07 10.96 -3.72
C ARG A 118 6.97 10.90 -2.68
N THR A 119 7.32 10.43 -1.49
CA THR A 119 6.37 10.31 -0.40
C THR A 119 6.92 10.93 0.87
N GLU A 120 6.05 11.59 1.61
CA GLU A 120 6.31 11.98 2.99
C GLU A 120 5.28 11.29 3.87
N VAL A 121 5.75 10.65 4.93
CA VAL A 121 4.91 9.84 5.80
C VAL A 121 4.86 10.49 7.18
N PHE A 122 3.64 10.67 7.69
CA PHE A 122 3.38 11.24 8.99
C PHE A 122 2.66 10.21 9.85
N TYR A 123 3.14 10.04 11.07
CA TYR A 123 2.55 9.13 12.04
C TYR A 123 1.81 9.92 13.09
N GLN A 124 0.94 9.24 13.83
CA GLN A 124 0.28 9.83 14.96
C GLN A 124 1.30 10.00 16.09
N GLU A 125 1.56 11.25 16.46
CA GLU A 125 2.46 11.56 17.54
C GLU A 125 1.74 12.28 18.65
N HIS A 126 2.43 12.42 19.80
CA HIS A 126 1.86 13.10 20.94
C HIS A 126 1.76 14.60 20.71
N PHE A 127 0.88 15.22 21.43
CA PHE A 127 0.56 16.64 21.54
C PHE A 127 1.47 17.66 20.83
N GLY A 128 0.88 18.55 20.04
CA GLY A 128 1.53 19.72 19.45
C GLY A 128 2.03 19.49 18.04
N ILE A 129 2.39 18.27 17.68
CA ILE A 129 2.89 17.96 16.35
C ILE A 129 1.75 17.80 15.35
N LEU A 130 0.58 17.35 15.83
CA LEU A 130 -0.62 17.23 14.98
C LEU A 130 -1.01 18.56 14.34
N GLU A 131 -0.89 19.67 15.07
CA GLU A 131 -1.21 21.00 14.51
C GLU A 131 -0.27 21.36 13.36
N VAL A 132 1.01 21.06 13.52
CA VAL A 132 2.00 21.32 12.48
C VAL A 132 1.73 20.46 11.25
N GLU A 133 1.42 19.21 11.45
CA GLU A 133 1.09 18.28 10.34
C GLU A 133 -0.18 18.71 9.62
N GLU A 134 -1.22 19.06 10.34
CA GLU A 134 -2.46 19.56 9.75
C GLU A 134 -2.22 20.83 8.94
N THR A 135 -1.45 21.75 9.47
CA THR A 135 -1.12 22.99 8.79
C THR A 135 -0.33 22.71 7.51
N MET A 136 0.65 21.84 7.58
CA MET A 136 1.42 21.44 6.40
C MET A 136 0.55 20.79 5.34
N ILE A 137 -0.34 19.90 5.76
CA ILE A 137 -1.23 19.18 4.86
C ILE A 137 -2.21 20.14 4.19
N LEU A 138 -2.83 21.02 4.95
CA LEU A 138 -3.81 21.98 4.43
C LEU A 138 -3.17 22.98 3.49
N ASP A 139 -1.94 23.42 3.76
CA ASP A 139 -1.28 24.42 2.95
C ASP A 139 -0.64 23.87 1.67
N LYS A 140 -0.27 22.59 1.65
CA LYS A 140 0.55 22.02 0.57
C LYS A 140 -0.13 20.95 -0.25
N VAL A 141 -1.25 20.40 0.19
CA VAL A 141 -1.80 19.20 -0.41
C VAL A 141 -3.30 19.29 -0.67
N LEU A 142 -3.74 18.43 -1.59
CA LEU A 142 -5.15 18.19 -1.85
C LEU A 142 -5.48 16.78 -1.44
N LEU A 143 -6.66 16.60 -0.85
CA LEU A 143 -7.16 15.29 -0.49
C LEU A 143 -7.38 14.46 -1.76
N ILE A 144 -6.82 13.29 -1.77
CA ILE A 144 -7.02 12.33 -2.85
C ILE A 144 -8.35 11.62 -2.66
#